data_b95c767dd924dca0919601c244e8c66e
#
_entry.id   b95c767dd924dca0919601c244e8c66e
#
_cell.length_a   1.000
_cell.length_b   1.000
_cell.length_c   1.000
_cell.angle_alpha   90.00
_cell.angle_beta   90.00
_cell.angle_gamma   90.00
#
_symmetry.space_group_name_H-M   'P 1'
#
loop_
_entity.id
_entity.type
_entity.pdbx_description
1 polymer ?
#
loop_
_entity_poly.entity_id
_entity_poly.type
_entity_poly.pdbx_seq_one_letter_code
_entity_poly.pdbx_strand_id
1 'polypeptide(L)'
;FYLDHFGAAYKFRYGRLEQSISNPEAVAKQEIAFSDYLQDTLGTMSGRIIDSPYDYSRDFPTVSSDHAEQFNQAVQDAVRGHGVLADAYRKTIGDYTYGSALFETMKVANIIERIKAHLNAGRKVVIFHRRVETKEPIKPPFALMLDRANFSISLMSAGEEKNEAIQAVRAFRRKYADLLKWEQTLDYSMPREQIAKVFGKDNVLFFSGKENTKVKDKAGDIFNDDNSGKNIIVIQEASGKEGISLHDKTGEHQRVCITLALPQSPITALQIEGRTYRIGNKSNAIFEYPILGLNSEMMLFGEKFNNQVSTTENLALGSKARSLRDSFAKGILEHSGVVPIEQQGVGGKEFDAPKEQNADPYDDAVLDYYSNQKLNSRNREGVDYFPTPEPLGYKMVEWANMGEGDTAMEPSAGHGAIARYVPKGNQMTAIEPSQSLFTKLQLKAGGLGRKFVNTIFENYDLKNKHDVVVMNPPFGTAGATAIAHLGKAFKHLEEGGRVVALIPRGSTDKKFDKWIEGEKTAVLRAEVELPDIGHRFQGLIEAMSEAIAETDDELMEKFFGGEPF
;
A
#
# COMPACT_ATOMS: atom_id res chain seq x y z
N PHE A 1 -8.45 22.84 4.59
CA PHE A 1 -8.47 22.41 6.01
C PHE A 1 -7.79 21.04 6.19
N TYR A 2 -8.30 19.98 5.54
CA TYR A 2 -7.72 18.63 5.65
C TYR A 2 -6.28 18.55 5.17
N LEU A 3 -6.00 19.12 3.99
CA LEU A 3 -4.66 19.14 3.40
C LEU A 3 -3.71 20.08 4.16
N ASP A 4 -4.22 21.19 4.69
CA ASP A 4 -3.44 22.18 5.43
C ASP A 4 -3.08 21.69 6.86
N HIS A 5 -3.99 20.94 7.48
CA HIS A 5 -3.80 20.46 8.85
C HIS A 5 -2.99 19.16 8.93
N PHE A 6 -3.12 18.29 7.94
CA PHE A 6 -2.49 16.96 7.89
C PHE A 6 -1.36 16.85 6.85
N GLY A 7 -0.98 17.97 6.23
CA GLY A 7 0.03 18.00 5.19
C GLY A 7 -0.44 17.31 3.91
N ALA A 8 0.50 17.10 2.98
CA ALA A 8 0.20 16.54 1.66
C ALA A 8 -0.02 15.01 1.64
N ALA A 9 -0.56 14.42 2.74
CA ALA A 9 -0.90 13.00 2.79
C ALA A 9 -1.94 12.61 1.75
N TYR A 10 -2.75 13.58 1.32
CA TYR A 10 -3.81 13.37 0.33
C TYR A 10 -3.74 14.39 -0.80
N LYS A 11 -4.10 13.94 -2.01
CA LYS A 11 -4.30 14.78 -3.20
C LYS A 11 -5.72 14.64 -3.69
N PHE A 12 -6.31 15.76 -4.08
CA PHE A 12 -7.57 15.74 -4.82
C PHE A 12 -7.27 15.43 -6.30
N ARG A 13 -7.73 14.30 -6.80
CA ARG A 13 -7.54 13.90 -8.19
C ARG A 13 -8.85 13.37 -8.76
N TYR A 14 -9.32 13.94 -9.86
CA TYR A 14 -10.59 13.56 -10.51
C TYR A 14 -11.79 13.53 -9.55
N GLY A 15 -11.87 14.51 -8.63
CA GLY A 15 -12.97 14.59 -7.65
C GLY A 15 -12.89 13.59 -6.50
N ARG A 16 -11.76 12.88 -6.34
CA ARG A 16 -11.52 11.92 -5.24
C ARG A 16 -10.28 12.31 -4.44
N LEU A 17 -10.33 12.02 -3.15
CA LEU A 17 -9.17 12.14 -2.28
C LEU A 17 -8.31 10.89 -2.44
N GLU A 18 -7.08 11.06 -2.93
CA GLU A 18 -6.10 9.97 -3.09
C GLU A 18 -4.94 10.17 -2.13
N GLN A 19 -4.48 9.09 -1.50
CA GLN A 19 -3.28 9.11 -0.68
C GLN A 19 -2.07 9.54 -1.51
N SER A 20 -1.29 10.47 -0.99
CA SER A 20 -0.07 10.97 -1.62
C SER A 20 1.22 10.54 -0.93
N ILE A 21 1.12 9.92 0.24
CA ILE A 21 2.26 9.40 1.01
C ILE A 21 2.26 7.87 0.94
N SER A 22 3.43 7.30 0.74
CA SER A 22 3.63 5.86 0.63
C SER A 22 3.87 5.15 1.97
N ASN A 23 4.00 5.89 3.08
CA ASN A 23 4.12 5.28 4.41
C ASN A 23 2.74 5.11 5.07
N PRO A 24 2.16 3.90 5.07
CA PRO A 24 0.81 3.65 5.60
C PRO A 24 0.68 3.93 7.09
N GLU A 25 1.75 3.75 7.86
CA GLU A 25 1.74 3.98 9.31
C GLU A 25 1.65 5.47 9.65
N ALA A 26 2.41 6.31 8.96
CA ALA A 26 2.35 7.75 9.13
C ALA A 26 0.97 8.30 8.74
N VAL A 27 0.41 7.79 7.64
CA VAL A 27 -0.95 8.14 7.20
C VAL A 27 -1.98 7.74 8.25
N ALA A 28 -1.90 6.52 8.76
CA ALA A 28 -2.83 6.03 9.77
C ALA A 28 -2.79 6.85 11.07
N LYS A 29 -1.61 7.23 11.52
CA LYS A 29 -1.46 8.12 12.69
C LYS A 29 -2.10 9.49 12.47
N GLN A 30 -1.96 10.05 11.26
CA GLN A 30 -2.61 11.33 10.90
C GLN A 30 -4.13 11.21 10.85
N GLU A 31 -4.64 10.14 10.26
CA GLU A 31 -6.09 9.88 10.17
C GLU A 31 -6.73 9.74 11.54
N ILE A 32 -6.07 9.00 12.44
CA ILE A 32 -6.52 8.83 13.84
C ILE A 32 -6.51 10.18 14.56
N ALA A 33 -5.40 10.91 14.51
CA ALA A 33 -5.27 12.20 15.16
C ALA A 33 -6.30 13.21 14.65
N PHE A 34 -6.63 13.18 13.36
CA PHE A 34 -7.68 14.02 12.80
C PHE A 34 -9.07 13.63 13.30
N SER A 35 -9.38 12.35 13.32
CA SER A 35 -10.66 11.87 13.83
C SER A 35 -10.83 12.25 15.31
N ASP A 36 -9.80 12.00 16.12
CA ASP A 36 -9.81 12.35 17.55
C ASP A 36 -9.96 13.87 17.74
N TYR A 37 -9.25 14.69 16.93
CA TYR A 37 -9.41 16.14 16.94
C TYR A 37 -10.84 16.59 16.59
N LEU A 38 -11.46 15.99 15.56
CA LEU A 38 -12.85 16.30 15.20
C LEU A 38 -13.82 15.91 16.31
N GLN A 39 -13.61 14.76 16.94
CA GLN A 39 -14.44 14.30 18.05
C GLN A 39 -14.32 15.22 19.27
N ASP A 40 -13.10 15.60 19.64
CA ASP A 40 -12.82 16.41 20.83
C ASP A 40 -13.19 17.89 20.63
N THR A 41 -12.97 18.43 19.42
CA THR A 41 -13.15 19.87 19.15
C THR A 41 -14.53 20.20 18.62
N LEU A 42 -15.09 19.38 17.74
CA LEU A 42 -16.36 19.64 17.07
C LEU A 42 -17.50 18.75 17.57
N GLY A 43 -17.22 17.81 18.46
CA GLY A 43 -18.21 16.85 18.96
C GLY A 43 -18.76 15.92 17.88
N THR A 44 -18.03 15.75 16.75
CA THR A 44 -18.46 14.88 15.66
C THR A 44 -18.18 13.43 16.02
N MET A 45 -19.11 12.54 15.73
CA MET A 45 -18.92 11.11 15.83
C MET A 45 -19.49 10.44 14.58
N SER A 46 -18.71 9.58 13.93
CA SER A 46 -19.21 8.76 12.85
C SER A 46 -18.99 7.28 13.18
N GLY A 47 -19.97 6.47 12.86
CA GLY A 47 -19.91 5.05 13.09
C GLY A 47 -21.22 4.37 12.69
N ARG A 48 -21.20 3.03 12.64
CA ARG A 48 -22.40 2.25 12.45
C ARG A 48 -22.76 1.60 13.77
N ILE A 49 -23.85 2.04 14.39
CA ILE A 49 -24.44 1.38 15.55
C ILE A 49 -25.71 0.68 15.06
N ILE A 50 -25.73 -0.64 15.18
CA ILE A 50 -26.95 -1.44 14.97
C ILE A 50 -27.32 -2.00 16.33
N ASP A 51 -28.39 -1.47 16.89
CA ASP A 51 -28.99 -2.01 18.10
C ASP A 51 -29.84 -3.23 17.69
N SER A 52 -29.25 -4.41 17.82
CA SER A 52 -29.90 -5.68 17.50
C SER A 52 -29.48 -6.73 18.52
N PRO A 53 -30.43 -7.54 19.04
CA PRO A 53 -30.11 -8.67 19.91
C PRO A 53 -29.44 -9.83 19.14
N TYR A 54 -29.36 -9.75 17.82
CA TYR A 54 -28.74 -10.73 16.95
C TYR A 54 -27.40 -10.25 16.46
N ASP A 55 -26.47 -11.19 16.26
CA ASP A 55 -25.09 -10.96 15.86
C ASP A 55 -24.85 -11.32 14.40
N TYR A 56 -23.61 -11.21 13.93
CA TYR A 56 -23.19 -11.64 12.62
C TYR A 56 -21.83 -12.32 12.67
N SER A 57 -21.57 -13.20 11.69
CA SER A 57 -20.22 -13.76 11.42
C SER A 57 -19.70 -13.30 10.07
N ARG A 58 -18.37 -13.24 9.95
CA ARG A 58 -17.66 -13.07 8.68
C ARG A 58 -16.73 -14.24 8.48
N ASP A 59 -16.94 -14.97 7.40
CA ASP A 59 -16.18 -16.14 7.04
C ASP A 59 -15.48 -15.94 5.69
N PHE A 60 -14.27 -16.43 5.57
CA PHE A 60 -13.44 -16.33 4.36
C PHE A 60 -13.11 -17.73 3.84
N PRO A 61 -14.07 -18.48 3.30
CA PRO A 61 -13.84 -19.84 2.87
C PRO A 61 -12.89 -19.87 1.67
N THR A 62 -11.85 -20.68 1.75
CA THR A 62 -11.00 -20.99 0.61
C THR A 62 -11.73 -21.91 -0.34
N VAL A 63 -11.94 -21.46 -1.56
CA VAL A 63 -12.61 -22.20 -2.63
C VAL A 63 -11.61 -22.47 -3.75
N SER A 64 -10.45 -23.04 -3.40
CA SER A 64 -9.36 -23.32 -4.31
C SER A 64 -9.68 -24.48 -5.24
N SER A 65 -9.06 -24.46 -6.43
CA SER A 65 -9.03 -25.58 -7.35
C SER A 65 -7.77 -26.42 -7.17
N ASP A 66 -7.78 -27.66 -7.61
CA ASP A 66 -6.60 -28.56 -7.65
C ASP A 66 -5.43 -27.97 -8.48
N HIS A 67 -5.70 -26.92 -9.28
CA HIS A 67 -4.73 -26.25 -10.14
C HIS A 67 -4.25 -24.91 -9.57
N ALA A 68 -4.63 -24.54 -8.33
CA ALA A 68 -4.26 -23.25 -7.75
C ALA A 68 -2.74 -23.06 -7.64
N GLU A 69 -2.02 -24.10 -7.24
CA GLU A 69 -0.55 -24.06 -7.14
C GLU A 69 0.10 -23.89 -8.52
N GLN A 70 -0.36 -24.65 -9.53
CA GLN A 70 0.13 -24.50 -10.91
C GLN A 70 -0.18 -23.12 -11.48
N PHE A 71 -1.35 -22.57 -11.16
CA PHE A 71 -1.74 -21.21 -11.55
C PHE A 71 -0.79 -20.18 -10.94
N ASN A 72 -0.52 -20.25 -9.64
CA ASN A 72 0.39 -19.36 -8.95
C ASN A 72 1.80 -19.43 -9.52
N GLN A 73 2.31 -20.65 -9.79
CA GLN A 73 3.63 -20.84 -10.39
C GLN A 73 3.70 -20.30 -11.83
N ALA A 74 2.65 -20.49 -12.64
CA ALA A 74 2.58 -19.96 -13.99
C ALA A 74 2.59 -18.41 -14.00
N VAL A 75 1.89 -17.79 -13.05
CA VAL A 75 1.92 -16.33 -12.88
C VAL A 75 3.32 -15.85 -12.49
N GLN A 76 3.98 -16.49 -11.53
CA GLN A 76 5.35 -16.14 -11.14
C GLN A 76 6.32 -16.24 -12.31
N ASP A 77 6.25 -17.35 -13.08
CA ASP A 77 7.09 -17.55 -14.24
C ASP A 77 6.82 -16.53 -15.36
N ALA A 78 5.57 -16.12 -15.54
CA ALA A 78 5.23 -15.06 -16.50
C ALA A 78 5.79 -13.70 -16.06
N VAL A 79 5.67 -13.36 -14.78
CA VAL A 79 6.14 -12.07 -14.21
C VAL A 79 7.67 -11.97 -14.21
N ARG A 80 8.36 -13.06 -13.84
CA ARG A 80 9.83 -13.11 -13.76
C ARG A 80 10.51 -13.50 -15.08
N GLY A 81 9.73 -13.94 -16.05
CA GLY A 81 10.23 -14.41 -17.33
C GLY A 81 10.54 -13.29 -18.31
N HIS A 82 10.60 -13.65 -19.60
CA HIS A 82 10.86 -12.69 -20.67
C HIS A 82 9.87 -11.53 -20.65
N GLY A 83 10.32 -10.30 -20.92
CA GLY A 83 9.54 -9.06 -20.81
C GLY A 83 8.19 -9.07 -21.54
N VAL A 84 8.09 -9.81 -22.66
CA VAL A 84 6.84 -10.00 -23.42
C VAL A 84 5.78 -10.75 -22.60
N LEU A 85 6.16 -11.77 -21.81
CA LEU A 85 5.24 -12.49 -20.93
C LEU A 85 4.81 -11.63 -19.75
N ALA A 86 5.75 -10.92 -19.14
CA ALA A 86 5.48 -10.01 -18.04
C ALA A 86 4.53 -8.87 -18.45
N ASP A 87 4.72 -8.29 -19.64
CA ASP A 87 3.85 -7.25 -20.18
C ASP A 87 2.45 -7.79 -20.52
N ALA A 88 2.39 -8.99 -21.11
CA ALA A 88 1.13 -9.66 -21.39
C ALA A 88 0.36 -10.00 -20.10
N TYR A 89 1.04 -10.44 -19.03
CA TYR A 89 0.43 -10.66 -17.73
C TYR A 89 -0.18 -9.37 -17.17
N ARG A 90 0.58 -8.25 -17.15
CA ARG A 90 0.09 -6.96 -16.65
C ARG A 90 -1.16 -6.46 -17.39
N LYS A 91 -1.28 -6.78 -18.67
CA LYS A 91 -2.42 -6.41 -19.53
C LYS A 91 -3.57 -7.42 -19.51
N THR A 92 -3.44 -8.51 -18.75
CA THR A 92 -4.46 -9.58 -18.62
C THR A 92 -4.74 -9.86 -17.15
N ILE A 93 -4.24 -10.94 -16.60
CA ILE A 93 -4.50 -11.39 -15.22
C ILE A 93 -4.16 -10.30 -14.18
N GLY A 94 -3.10 -9.54 -14.41
CA GLY A 94 -2.68 -8.40 -13.59
C GLY A 94 -3.48 -7.10 -13.85
N ASP A 95 -4.31 -7.03 -14.89
CA ASP A 95 -5.24 -5.93 -15.10
C ASP A 95 -6.42 -6.03 -14.14
N TYR A 96 -6.70 -4.94 -13.44
CA TYR A 96 -7.74 -4.93 -12.40
C TYR A 96 -9.13 -5.33 -12.92
N THR A 97 -9.52 -4.84 -14.10
CA THR A 97 -10.86 -5.08 -14.65
C THR A 97 -11.04 -6.52 -15.07
N TYR A 98 -10.05 -7.04 -15.82
CA TYR A 98 -10.09 -8.42 -16.27
C TYR A 98 -9.89 -9.41 -15.11
N GLY A 99 -8.88 -9.21 -14.27
CA GLY A 99 -8.57 -10.07 -13.14
C GLY A 99 -9.71 -10.16 -12.14
N SER A 100 -10.35 -9.02 -11.82
CA SER A 100 -11.54 -9.01 -10.97
C SER A 100 -12.67 -9.86 -11.55
N ALA A 101 -13.01 -9.67 -12.82
CA ALA A 101 -14.05 -10.45 -13.50
C ALA A 101 -13.70 -11.93 -13.58
N LEU A 102 -12.43 -12.26 -13.81
CA LEU A 102 -11.92 -13.63 -13.84
C LEU A 102 -12.14 -14.34 -12.50
N PHE A 103 -11.65 -13.73 -11.41
CA PHE A 103 -11.70 -14.37 -10.09
C PHE A 103 -13.14 -14.53 -9.59
N GLU A 104 -14.01 -13.55 -9.80
CA GLU A 104 -15.44 -13.71 -9.52
C GLU A 104 -16.05 -14.90 -10.26
N THR A 105 -15.71 -15.02 -11.56
CA THR A 105 -16.24 -16.09 -12.41
C THR A 105 -15.77 -17.47 -11.98
N MET A 106 -14.48 -17.60 -11.64
CA MET A 106 -13.89 -18.85 -11.16
C MET A 106 -14.47 -19.31 -9.82
N LYS A 107 -14.82 -18.37 -8.93
CA LYS A 107 -15.42 -18.69 -7.63
C LYS A 107 -16.78 -19.35 -7.75
N VAL A 108 -17.56 -19.03 -8.77
CA VAL A 108 -18.95 -19.52 -8.86
C VAL A 108 -19.02 -21.04 -8.82
N ALA A 109 -18.21 -21.74 -9.62
CA ALA A 109 -18.20 -23.19 -9.64
C ALA A 109 -17.94 -23.78 -8.24
N ASN A 110 -17.03 -23.14 -7.50
CA ASN A 110 -16.56 -23.62 -6.20
C ASN A 110 -17.52 -23.28 -5.04
N ILE A 111 -18.43 -22.30 -5.19
CA ILE A 111 -19.41 -21.96 -4.15
C ILE A 111 -20.75 -22.70 -4.29
N ILE A 112 -20.97 -23.43 -5.38
CA ILE A 112 -22.25 -24.12 -5.61
C ILE A 112 -22.62 -25.06 -4.47
N GLU A 113 -21.68 -25.85 -3.99
CA GLU A 113 -21.94 -26.79 -2.88
C GLU A 113 -22.20 -26.04 -1.56
N ARG A 114 -21.57 -24.90 -1.34
CA ARG A 114 -21.85 -24.04 -0.19
C ARG A 114 -23.26 -23.47 -0.26
N ILE A 115 -23.69 -22.99 -1.41
CA ILE A 115 -25.08 -22.53 -1.61
C ILE A 115 -26.06 -23.65 -1.30
N LYS A 116 -25.83 -24.87 -1.82
CA LYS A 116 -26.67 -26.05 -1.52
C LYS A 116 -26.71 -26.35 -0.02
N ALA A 117 -25.58 -26.29 0.66
CA ALA A 117 -25.50 -26.52 2.11
C ALA A 117 -26.31 -25.50 2.89
N HIS A 118 -26.26 -24.22 2.51
CA HIS A 118 -27.08 -23.18 3.13
C HIS A 118 -28.57 -23.38 2.88
N LEU A 119 -28.97 -23.71 1.66
CA LEU A 119 -30.38 -24.00 1.33
C LEU A 119 -30.90 -25.21 2.09
N ASN A 120 -30.09 -26.27 2.22
CA ASN A 120 -30.46 -27.48 2.99
C ASN A 120 -30.58 -27.17 4.48
N ALA A 121 -29.85 -26.16 5.00
CA ALA A 121 -29.99 -25.67 6.37
C ALA A 121 -31.17 -24.67 6.54
N GLY A 122 -32.06 -24.54 5.55
CA GLY A 122 -33.20 -23.65 5.60
C GLY A 122 -32.88 -22.15 5.47
N ARG A 123 -31.69 -21.80 5.00
CA ARG A 123 -31.24 -20.40 4.87
C ARG A 123 -31.61 -19.84 3.51
N LYS A 124 -31.80 -18.52 3.43
CA LYS A 124 -31.87 -17.79 2.17
C LYS A 124 -30.54 -17.17 1.82
N VAL A 125 -30.14 -17.26 0.54
CA VAL A 125 -28.80 -16.90 0.08
C VAL A 125 -28.84 -15.66 -0.83
N VAL A 126 -28.11 -14.65 -0.43
CA VAL A 126 -27.90 -13.41 -1.19
C VAL A 126 -26.48 -13.45 -1.77
N ILE A 127 -26.34 -13.29 -3.08
CA ILE A 127 -25.05 -13.38 -3.76
C ILE A 127 -24.76 -12.05 -4.43
N PHE A 128 -23.68 -11.40 -4.03
CA PHE A 128 -23.20 -10.18 -4.66
C PHE A 128 -22.06 -10.47 -5.64
N HIS A 129 -22.12 -9.86 -6.83
CA HIS A 129 -21.03 -9.84 -7.80
C HIS A 129 -20.83 -8.42 -8.32
N ARG A 130 -19.57 -8.12 -8.71
CA ARG A 130 -19.21 -6.81 -9.28
C ARG A 130 -19.21 -6.81 -10.78
N ARG A 131 -18.96 -7.96 -11.40
CA ARG A 131 -18.80 -8.05 -12.84
C ARG A 131 -19.93 -7.33 -13.59
N VAL A 132 -19.54 -6.36 -14.44
CA VAL A 132 -20.48 -5.67 -15.31
C VAL A 132 -21.01 -6.65 -16.34
N GLU A 133 -22.30 -6.64 -16.56
CA GLU A 133 -22.95 -7.54 -17.48
C GLU A 133 -22.58 -7.24 -18.93
N THR A 134 -21.85 -8.18 -19.54
CA THR A 134 -21.46 -8.17 -20.94
C THR A 134 -22.18 -9.28 -21.71
N LYS A 135 -22.27 -9.16 -23.04
CA LYS A 135 -22.87 -10.21 -23.88
C LYS A 135 -21.94 -11.40 -24.08
N GLU A 136 -20.63 -11.17 -23.95
CA GLU A 136 -19.63 -12.20 -24.20
C GLU A 136 -18.98 -12.69 -22.91
N PRO A 137 -18.69 -14.00 -22.80
CA PRO A 137 -17.89 -14.52 -21.71
C PRO A 137 -16.46 -13.95 -21.77
N ILE A 138 -15.79 -13.90 -20.63
CA ILE A 138 -14.38 -13.54 -20.62
C ILE A 138 -13.56 -14.70 -21.23
N LYS A 139 -12.41 -14.38 -21.81
CA LYS A 139 -11.50 -15.37 -22.37
C LYS A 139 -10.71 -16.10 -21.28
N PRO A 140 -10.28 -17.34 -21.49
CA PRO A 140 -9.37 -18.03 -20.60
C PRO A 140 -8.07 -17.23 -20.35
N PRO A 141 -7.59 -17.17 -19.08
CA PRO A 141 -6.56 -16.20 -18.68
C PRO A 141 -5.21 -16.38 -19.37
N PHE A 142 -4.67 -17.59 -19.35
CA PHE A 142 -3.35 -17.84 -19.96
C PHE A 142 -3.41 -17.89 -21.48
N ALA A 143 -4.50 -18.38 -22.07
CA ALA A 143 -4.70 -18.29 -23.51
C ALA A 143 -4.71 -16.84 -23.97
N LEU A 144 -5.45 -15.96 -23.28
CA LEU A 144 -5.48 -14.52 -23.59
C LEU A 144 -4.10 -13.86 -23.38
N MET A 145 -3.40 -14.24 -22.33
CA MET A 145 -2.04 -13.74 -22.05
C MET A 145 -1.08 -14.13 -23.18
N LEU A 146 -1.10 -15.39 -23.61
CA LEU A 146 -0.25 -15.88 -24.70
C LEU A 146 -0.61 -15.25 -26.05
N ASP A 147 -1.89 -15.00 -26.32
CA ASP A 147 -2.32 -14.28 -27.53
C ASP A 147 -1.76 -12.86 -27.55
N ARG A 148 -1.80 -12.14 -26.42
CA ARG A 148 -1.19 -10.80 -26.30
C ARG A 148 0.32 -10.82 -26.45
N ALA A 149 0.99 -11.81 -25.86
CA ALA A 149 2.43 -11.99 -26.02
C ALA A 149 2.79 -12.23 -27.50
N ASN A 150 2.07 -13.10 -28.18
CA ASN A 150 2.27 -13.37 -29.62
C ASN A 150 2.01 -12.13 -30.48
N PHE A 151 0.98 -11.34 -30.14
CA PHE A 151 0.71 -10.08 -30.83
C PHE A 151 1.87 -9.10 -30.64
N SER A 152 2.39 -8.93 -29.43
CA SER A 152 3.57 -8.09 -29.18
C SER A 152 4.79 -8.56 -29.97
N ILE A 153 5.05 -9.86 -30.01
CA ILE A 153 6.13 -10.46 -30.83
C ILE A 153 5.95 -10.17 -32.32
N SER A 154 4.72 -10.18 -32.82
CA SER A 154 4.45 -9.91 -34.25
C SER A 154 4.88 -8.50 -34.67
N LEU A 155 4.85 -7.55 -33.76
CA LEU A 155 5.26 -6.15 -33.95
C LEU A 155 6.77 -5.93 -33.82
N MET A 156 7.53 -6.89 -33.29
CA MET A 156 8.97 -6.76 -33.12
C MET A 156 9.70 -6.90 -34.46
N SER A 157 10.78 -6.15 -34.64
CA SER A 157 11.70 -6.35 -35.79
C SER A 157 12.37 -7.71 -35.72
N ALA A 158 12.78 -8.24 -36.88
CA ALA A 158 13.54 -9.49 -36.93
C ALA A 158 14.90 -9.31 -36.23
N GLY A 159 15.24 -10.22 -35.32
CA GLY A 159 16.49 -10.17 -34.56
C GLY A 159 16.52 -11.18 -33.41
N GLU A 160 17.56 -11.12 -32.61
CA GLU A 160 17.81 -12.02 -31.49
C GLU A 160 16.72 -11.90 -30.45
N GLU A 161 16.36 -10.69 -30.04
CA GLU A 161 15.31 -10.39 -29.06
C GLU A 161 13.95 -11.00 -29.44
N LYS A 162 13.56 -10.91 -30.73
CA LYS A 162 12.34 -11.56 -31.24
C LYS A 162 12.41 -13.08 -31.12
N ASN A 163 13.56 -13.66 -31.41
CA ASN A 163 13.76 -15.10 -31.31
C ASN A 163 13.69 -15.58 -29.86
N GLU A 164 14.29 -14.85 -28.92
CA GLU A 164 14.21 -15.14 -27.50
C GLU A 164 12.78 -15.06 -27.00
N ALA A 165 12.03 -14.02 -27.38
CA ALA A 165 10.62 -13.87 -27.04
C ALA A 165 9.77 -15.06 -27.55
N ILE A 166 10.00 -15.51 -28.78
CA ILE A 166 9.33 -16.70 -29.35
C ILE A 166 9.65 -17.95 -28.54
N GLN A 167 10.92 -18.15 -28.17
CA GLN A 167 11.34 -19.31 -27.39
C GLN A 167 10.73 -19.27 -25.97
N ALA A 168 10.69 -18.10 -25.33
CA ALA A 168 10.08 -17.93 -24.02
C ALA A 168 8.58 -18.31 -24.03
N VAL A 169 7.83 -17.81 -25.00
CA VAL A 169 6.39 -18.16 -25.15
C VAL A 169 6.21 -19.67 -25.44
N ARG A 170 7.06 -20.28 -26.28
CA ARG A 170 7.00 -21.72 -26.54
C ARG A 170 7.34 -22.56 -25.31
N ALA A 171 8.35 -22.15 -24.54
CA ALA A 171 8.73 -22.80 -23.29
C ALA A 171 7.61 -22.72 -22.24
N PHE A 172 7.01 -21.55 -22.06
CA PHE A 172 5.87 -21.36 -21.18
C PHE A 172 4.69 -22.26 -21.58
N ARG A 173 4.32 -22.28 -22.86
CA ARG A 173 3.21 -23.11 -23.35
C ARG A 173 3.46 -24.61 -23.12
N ARG A 174 4.70 -25.09 -23.30
CA ARG A 174 5.05 -26.49 -23.02
C ARG A 174 5.00 -26.82 -21.53
N LYS A 175 5.56 -25.93 -20.70
CA LYS A 175 5.62 -26.14 -19.23
C LYS A 175 4.22 -26.22 -18.63
N TYR A 176 3.29 -25.41 -19.10
CA TYR A 176 1.94 -25.27 -18.53
C TYR A 176 0.84 -25.84 -19.42
N ALA A 177 1.15 -26.87 -20.23
CA ALA A 177 0.19 -27.45 -21.17
C ALA A 177 -1.07 -27.99 -20.47
N ASP A 178 -0.94 -28.59 -19.29
CA ASP A 178 -2.07 -29.15 -18.56
C ASP A 178 -2.93 -28.05 -17.94
N LEU A 179 -2.32 -27.00 -17.42
CA LEU A 179 -3.03 -25.80 -16.94
C LEU A 179 -3.81 -25.13 -18.07
N LEU A 180 -3.24 -25.03 -19.26
CA LEU A 180 -3.91 -24.49 -20.46
C LEU A 180 -5.08 -25.35 -20.92
N LYS A 181 -5.01 -26.67 -20.75
CA LYS A 181 -6.16 -27.57 -21.02
C LYS A 181 -7.24 -27.39 -19.96
N TRP A 182 -6.85 -27.37 -18.69
CA TRP A 182 -7.79 -27.19 -17.60
C TRP A 182 -8.56 -25.88 -17.72
N GLU A 183 -7.90 -24.76 -18.01
CA GLU A 183 -8.60 -23.48 -18.14
C GLU A 183 -9.70 -23.49 -19.22
N GLN A 184 -9.53 -24.32 -20.28
CA GLN A 184 -10.57 -24.47 -21.31
C GLN A 184 -11.80 -25.24 -20.84
N THR A 185 -11.75 -25.91 -19.71
CA THR A 185 -12.89 -26.64 -19.12
C THR A 185 -13.76 -25.75 -18.21
N LEU A 186 -13.29 -24.56 -17.87
CA LEU A 186 -13.99 -23.65 -16.97
C LEU A 186 -15.13 -22.92 -17.68
N ASP A 187 -16.21 -22.66 -16.97
CA ASP A 187 -17.32 -21.83 -17.44
C ASP A 187 -17.01 -20.36 -17.16
N TYR A 188 -16.77 -19.58 -18.20
CA TYR A 188 -16.47 -18.14 -18.11
C TYR A 188 -17.70 -17.24 -18.33
N SER A 189 -18.90 -17.81 -18.34
CA SER A 189 -20.15 -17.05 -18.41
C SER A 189 -20.35 -16.19 -17.15
N MET A 190 -21.34 -15.34 -17.17
CA MET A 190 -21.64 -14.45 -16.03
C MET A 190 -22.00 -15.25 -14.78
N PRO A 191 -21.63 -14.79 -13.57
CA PRO A 191 -21.99 -15.44 -12.31
C PRO A 191 -23.49 -15.76 -12.23
N ARG A 192 -24.37 -14.83 -12.63
CA ARG A 192 -25.81 -15.04 -12.67
C ARG A 192 -26.23 -16.20 -13.58
N GLU A 193 -25.59 -16.36 -14.72
CA GLU A 193 -25.90 -17.41 -15.69
C GLU A 193 -25.46 -18.77 -15.18
N GLN A 194 -24.27 -18.87 -14.61
CA GLN A 194 -23.76 -20.10 -13.99
C GLN A 194 -24.67 -20.57 -12.84
N ILE A 195 -25.09 -19.66 -11.96
CA ILE A 195 -25.97 -19.95 -10.83
C ILE A 195 -27.35 -20.37 -11.36
N ALA A 196 -27.92 -19.65 -12.34
CA ALA A 196 -29.20 -20.01 -12.96
C ALA A 196 -29.17 -21.37 -13.66
N LYS A 197 -28.04 -21.74 -14.25
CA LYS A 197 -27.86 -23.05 -14.90
C LYS A 197 -27.94 -24.21 -13.91
N VAL A 198 -27.42 -24.01 -12.68
CA VAL A 198 -27.41 -25.04 -11.64
C VAL A 198 -28.73 -25.12 -10.88
N PHE A 199 -29.30 -23.99 -10.46
CA PHE A 199 -30.46 -23.94 -9.58
C PHE A 199 -31.79 -23.79 -10.32
N GLY A 200 -31.73 -23.56 -11.64
CA GLY A 200 -32.90 -23.25 -12.46
C GLY A 200 -33.23 -21.75 -12.45
N LYS A 201 -33.44 -21.18 -13.64
CA LYS A 201 -33.70 -19.74 -13.81
C LYS A 201 -34.91 -19.25 -13.04
N ASP A 202 -35.92 -20.11 -12.94
CA ASP A 202 -37.15 -19.77 -12.21
C ASP A 202 -36.99 -19.81 -10.70
N ASN A 203 -35.93 -20.42 -10.17
CA ASN A 203 -35.66 -20.52 -8.74
C ASN A 203 -34.73 -19.41 -8.22
N VAL A 204 -34.14 -18.61 -9.10
CA VAL A 204 -33.18 -17.56 -8.78
C VAL A 204 -33.77 -16.20 -9.13
N LEU A 205 -33.71 -15.28 -8.18
CA LEU A 205 -34.06 -13.88 -8.40
C LEU A 205 -32.84 -13.10 -8.84
N PHE A 206 -33.06 -12.07 -9.67
CA PHE A 206 -31.97 -11.22 -10.18
C PHE A 206 -32.25 -9.76 -9.87
N PHE A 207 -31.18 -9.03 -9.48
CA PHE A 207 -31.23 -7.61 -9.19
C PHE A 207 -30.01 -6.92 -9.82
N SER A 208 -30.17 -6.43 -11.04
CA SER A 208 -29.09 -5.76 -11.77
C SER A 208 -29.62 -4.64 -12.67
N GLY A 209 -28.72 -3.97 -13.38
CA GLY A 209 -29.08 -2.93 -14.34
C GLY A 209 -29.91 -3.43 -15.53
N LYS A 210 -29.96 -4.75 -15.79
CA LYS A 210 -30.77 -5.34 -16.88
C LYS A 210 -32.26 -5.44 -16.53
N GLU A 211 -32.56 -5.58 -15.26
CA GLU A 211 -33.95 -5.66 -14.81
C GLU A 211 -34.58 -4.26 -14.78
N ASN A 212 -35.83 -4.15 -15.24
CA ASN A 212 -36.57 -2.90 -15.10
C ASN A 212 -36.93 -2.63 -13.62
N THR A 213 -37.20 -1.39 -13.27
CA THR A 213 -37.47 -0.97 -11.88
C THR A 213 -38.58 -1.79 -11.22
N LYS A 214 -39.68 -2.08 -11.92
CA LYS A 214 -40.78 -2.87 -11.37
C LYS A 214 -40.39 -4.32 -11.02
N VAL A 215 -39.49 -4.92 -11.80
CA VAL A 215 -38.96 -6.27 -11.52
C VAL A 215 -38.01 -6.22 -10.33
N LYS A 216 -37.16 -5.21 -10.25
CA LYS A 216 -36.23 -5.01 -9.12
C LYS A 216 -37.00 -4.82 -7.80
N ASP A 217 -37.98 -3.94 -7.78
CA ASP A 217 -38.80 -3.67 -6.59
C ASP A 217 -39.49 -4.95 -6.07
N LYS A 218 -40.04 -5.73 -6.98
CA LYS A 218 -40.68 -7.01 -6.64
C LYS A 218 -39.69 -8.09 -6.22
N ALA A 219 -38.46 -8.10 -6.73
CA ALA A 219 -37.48 -9.13 -6.39
C ALA A 219 -37.16 -9.16 -4.90
N GLY A 220 -37.01 -7.97 -4.28
CA GLY A 220 -36.81 -7.85 -2.84
C GLY A 220 -38.02 -8.37 -2.02
N ASP A 221 -39.24 -8.03 -2.44
CA ASP A 221 -40.46 -8.48 -1.76
C ASP A 221 -40.65 -10.00 -1.89
N ILE A 222 -40.46 -10.56 -3.09
CA ILE A 222 -40.51 -12.00 -3.33
C ILE A 222 -39.45 -12.74 -2.52
N PHE A 223 -38.23 -12.22 -2.46
CA PHE A 223 -37.17 -12.83 -1.65
C PHE A 223 -37.51 -12.82 -0.15
N ASN A 224 -38.12 -11.75 0.34
CA ASN A 224 -38.49 -11.61 1.75
C ASN A 224 -39.76 -12.38 2.15
N ASP A 225 -40.56 -12.77 1.17
CA ASP A 225 -41.72 -13.65 1.41
C ASP A 225 -41.23 -15.09 1.63
N ASP A 226 -41.40 -15.61 2.85
CA ASP A 226 -40.92 -16.93 3.25
C ASP A 226 -41.70 -18.07 2.56
N ASN A 227 -42.88 -17.79 2.01
CA ASN A 227 -43.70 -18.75 1.26
C ASN A 227 -43.47 -18.72 -0.26
N SER A 228 -42.62 -17.81 -0.74
CA SER A 228 -42.37 -17.65 -2.19
C SER A 228 -41.64 -18.83 -2.84
N GLY A 229 -40.95 -19.64 -2.05
CA GLY A 229 -40.05 -20.69 -2.54
C GLY A 229 -38.76 -20.16 -3.22
N LYS A 230 -38.55 -18.82 -3.27
CA LYS A 230 -37.40 -18.15 -3.89
C LYS A 230 -36.36 -17.85 -2.84
N ASN A 231 -35.39 -18.74 -2.70
CA ASN A 231 -34.40 -18.68 -1.63
C ASN A 231 -33.02 -18.20 -2.09
N ILE A 232 -32.86 -17.86 -3.38
CA ILE A 232 -31.61 -17.34 -3.94
C ILE A 232 -31.89 -16.02 -4.66
N ILE A 233 -31.09 -14.99 -4.36
CA ILE A 233 -31.06 -13.74 -5.12
C ILE A 233 -29.64 -13.39 -5.51
N VAL A 234 -29.41 -13.09 -6.79
CA VAL A 234 -28.12 -12.65 -7.34
C VAL A 234 -28.18 -11.17 -7.66
N ILE A 235 -27.26 -10.42 -7.12
CA ILE A 235 -27.27 -8.97 -7.11
C ILE A 235 -25.97 -8.43 -7.70
N GLN A 236 -26.08 -7.55 -8.68
CA GLN A 236 -24.95 -6.76 -9.13
C GLN A 236 -24.66 -5.66 -8.12
N GLU A 237 -23.41 -5.57 -7.62
CA GLU A 237 -22.98 -4.63 -6.57
C GLU A 237 -23.41 -3.19 -6.85
N ALA A 238 -23.20 -2.70 -8.09
CA ALA A 238 -23.55 -1.33 -8.47
C ALA A 238 -25.04 -1.01 -8.35
N SER A 239 -25.90 -2.03 -8.52
CA SER A 239 -27.36 -1.88 -8.43
C SER A 239 -27.92 -2.15 -7.04
N GLY A 240 -27.25 -3.00 -6.26
CA GLY A 240 -27.79 -3.54 -5.01
C GLY A 240 -27.20 -2.92 -3.75
N LYS A 241 -26.15 -2.10 -3.86
CA LYS A 241 -25.59 -1.42 -2.69
C LYS A 241 -26.49 -0.33 -2.11
N GLU A 242 -27.51 0.10 -2.86
CA GLU A 242 -28.52 1.08 -2.42
C GLU A 242 -29.93 0.56 -2.66
N GLY A 243 -30.88 0.89 -1.79
CA GLY A 243 -32.32 0.76 -2.02
C GLY A 243 -32.97 -0.60 -1.73
N ILE A 244 -32.25 -1.72 -1.52
CA ILE A 244 -32.85 -3.03 -1.25
C ILE A 244 -32.66 -3.46 0.22
N SER A 245 -33.67 -4.10 0.80
CA SER A 245 -33.62 -4.63 2.17
C SER A 245 -33.97 -6.13 2.14
N LEU A 246 -33.01 -6.96 2.58
CA LEU A 246 -33.07 -8.42 2.47
C LEU A 246 -32.85 -9.13 3.82
N HIS A 247 -32.95 -8.39 4.92
CA HIS A 247 -32.74 -8.93 6.26
C HIS A 247 -33.90 -9.83 6.69
N ASP A 248 -33.65 -10.74 7.60
CA ASP A 248 -34.66 -11.63 8.15
C ASP A 248 -35.61 -10.86 9.08
N LYS A 249 -36.88 -10.79 8.71
CA LYS A 249 -37.92 -10.09 9.46
C LYS A 249 -38.80 -11.01 10.32
N THR A 250 -38.73 -12.30 10.09
CA THR A 250 -39.62 -13.30 10.69
C THR A 250 -38.89 -14.22 11.67
N GLY A 251 -37.61 -14.52 11.41
CA GLY A 251 -36.83 -15.53 12.11
C GLY A 251 -36.89 -16.92 11.46
N GLU A 252 -37.72 -17.09 10.41
CA GLU A 252 -37.90 -18.38 9.74
C GLU A 252 -36.71 -18.79 8.89
N HIS A 253 -36.07 -17.80 8.24
CA HIS A 253 -34.94 -18.07 7.34
C HIS A 253 -33.77 -17.13 7.57
N GLN A 254 -32.74 -17.63 8.24
CA GLN A 254 -31.47 -16.92 8.39
C GLN A 254 -30.91 -16.50 7.03
N ARG A 255 -30.33 -15.30 6.96
CA ARG A 255 -29.72 -14.77 5.73
C ARG A 255 -28.23 -15.04 5.68
N VAL A 256 -27.79 -15.53 4.52
CA VAL A 256 -26.37 -15.66 4.17
C VAL A 256 -26.08 -14.74 2.99
N CYS A 257 -25.09 -13.90 3.14
CA CYS A 257 -24.63 -12.98 2.10
C CYS A 257 -23.25 -13.45 1.59
N ILE A 258 -23.18 -13.96 0.38
CA ILE A 258 -21.94 -14.40 -0.29
C ILE A 258 -21.50 -13.28 -1.23
N THR A 259 -20.32 -12.72 -1.01
CA THR A 259 -19.76 -11.66 -1.84
C THR A 259 -18.62 -12.22 -2.67
N LEU A 260 -18.83 -12.42 -3.98
CA LEU A 260 -17.86 -13.06 -4.89
C LEU A 260 -16.61 -12.22 -5.09
N ALA A 261 -16.77 -10.89 -5.20
CA ALA A 261 -15.62 -9.99 -5.24
C ALA A 261 -15.35 -9.42 -3.85
N LEU A 262 -14.10 -9.41 -3.42
CA LEU A 262 -13.71 -8.63 -2.24
C LEU A 262 -14.09 -7.15 -2.47
N PRO A 263 -14.78 -6.51 -1.53
CA PRO A 263 -15.22 -5.13 -1.68
C PRO A 263 -14.05 -4.19 -1.96
N GLN A 264 -14.26 -3.16 -2.79
CA GLN A 264 -13.21 -2.19 -3.09
C GLN A 264 -12.97 -1.17 -1.98
N SER A 265 -13.94 -1.02 -1.10
CA SER A 265 -13.84 -0.11 0.04
C SER A 265 -14.64 -0.65 1.23
N PRO A 266 -14.28 -0.24 2.45
CA PRO A 266 -15.02 -0.58 3.66
C PRO A 266 -16.48 -0.13 3.59
N ILE A 267 -16.74 1.03 3.00
CA ILE A 267 -18.09 1.56 2.83
C ILE A 267 -18.92 0.59 1.98
N THR A 268 -18.34 0.08 0.89
CA THR A 268 -19.03 -0.91 0.04
C THR A 268 -19.29 -2.20 0.80
N ALA A 269 -18.32 -2.70 1.58
CA ALA A 269 -18.53 -3.89 2.43
C ALA A 269 -19.71 -3.68 3.39
N LEU A 270 -19.69 -2.58 4.14
CA LEU A 270 -20.76 -2.25 5.09
C LEU A 270 -22.12 -2.03 4.41
N GLN A 271 -22.14 -1.47 3.21
CA GLN A 271 -23.38 -1.31 2.44
C GLN A 271 -23.95 -2.65 1.98
N ILE A 272 -23.11 -3.58 1.53
CA ILE A 272 -23.50 -4.94 1.15
C ILE A 272 -24.03 -5.70 2.36
N GLU A 273 -23.26 -5.77 3.44
CA GLU A 273 -23.66 -6.42 4.69
C GLU A 273 -24.96 -5.82 5.25
N GLY A 274 -25.08 -4.50 5.14
CA GLY A 274 -26.28 -3.76 5.55
C GLY A 274 -27.57 -4.09 4.77
N ARG A 275 -27.51 -4.92 3.72
CA ARG A 275 -28.71 -5.43 3.05
C ARG A 275 -29.35 -6.58 3.82
N THR A 276 -28.52 -7.37 4.48
CA THR A 276 -28.94 -8.59 5.20
C THR A 276 -28.84 -8.47 6.71
N TYR A 277 -28.13 -7.48 7.25
CA TYR A 277 -28.04 -7.20 8.68
C TYR A 277 -28.45 -5.76 8.99
N ARG A 278 -29.61 -5.58 9.59
CA ARG A 278 -30.23 -4.27 9.88
C ARG A 278 -31.00 -4.29 11.20
N ILE A 279 -31.39 -3.09 11.65
CA ILE A 279 -32.38 -2.95 12.73
C ILE A 279 -33.65 -3.72 12.34
N GLY A 280 -34.13 -4.55 13.24
CA GLY A 280 -35.29 -5.41 13.01
C GLY A 280 -35.01 -6.83 12.53
N ASN A 281 -33.72 -7.20 12.38
CA ASN A 281 -33.31 -8.60 12.19
C ASN A 281 -33.92 -9.50 13.27
N LYS A 282 -34.30 -10.71 12.86
CA LYS A 282 -34.86 -11.75 13.74
C LYS A 282 -33.98 -13.01 13.81
N SER A 283 -32.82 -13.00 13.14
CA SER A 283 -31.77 -14.03 13.23
C SER A 283 -30.40 -13.43 13.02
N ASN A 284 -29.35 -14.18 13.40
CA ASN A 284 -27.98 -13.81 13.10
C ASN A 284 -27.73 -13.79 11.59
N ALA A 285 -26.88 -12.89 11.10
CA ALA A 285 -26.49 -12.85 9.70
C ALA A 285 -25.13 -13.56 9.48
N ILE A 286 -24.95 -14.14 8.30
CA ILE A 286 -23.67 -14.76 7.89
C ILE A 286 -23.17 -14.03 6.66
N PHE A 287 -21.91 -13.57 6.71
CA PHE A 287 -21.21 -12.98 5.58
C PHE A 287 -20.09 -13.90 5.14
N GLU A 288 -20.09 -14.28 3.87
CA GLU A 288 -19.04 -15.10 3.29
C GLU A 288 -18.32 -14.33 2.17
N TYR A 289 -17.00 -14.31 2.26
CA TYR A 289 -16.11 -13.74 1.26
C TYR A 289 -15.19 -14.85 0.71
N PRO A 290 -15.66 -15.62 -0.30
CA PRO A 290 -14.89 -16.72 -0.86
C PRO A 290 -13.56 -16.24 -1.45
N ILE A 291 -12.48 -16.99 -1.18
CA ILE A 291 -11.11 -16.72 -1.66
C ILE A 291 -10.64 -17.91 -2.48
N LEU A 292 -10.05 -17.68 -3.66
CA LEU A 292 -9.50 -18.74 -4.51
C LEU A 292 -8.15 -19.28 -4.00
N GLY A 293 -7.48 -18.58 -3.10
CA GLY A 293 -6.11 -18.92 -2.69
C GLY A 293 -5.06 -18.60 -3.76
N LEU A 294 -5.40 -17.75 -4.75
CA LEU A 294 -4.49 -17.32 -5.80
C LEU A 294 -3.74 -16.05 -5.38
N ASN A 295 -2.41 -16.07 -5.48
CA ASN A 295 -1.58 -14.92 -5.18
C ASN A 295 -1.99 -13.69 -6.02
N SER A 296 -2.38 -13.89 -7.28
CA SER A 296 -2.87 -12.81 -8.16
C SER A 296 -4.16 -12.18 -7.66
N GLU A 297 -5.06 -12.96 -7.08
CA GLU A 297 -6.27 -12.43 -6.44
C GLU A 297 -5.91 -11.58 -5.22
N MET A 298 -5.02 -12.07 -4.38
CA MET A 298 -4.58 -11.35 -3.19
C MET A 298 -3.86 -10.05 -3.53
N MET A 299 -3.01 -10.04 -4.55
CA MET A 299 -2.34 -8.82 -5.03
C MET A 299 -3.32 -7.78 -5.57
N LEU A 300 -4.36 -8.20 -6.29
CA LEU A 300 -5.35 -7.28 -6.86
C LEU A 300 -6.29 -6.66 -5.81
N PHE A 301 -6.61 -7.40 -4.76
CA PHE A 301 -7.62 -7.00 -3.79
C PHE A 301 -7.06 -6.70 -2.40
N GLY A 302 -6.06 -7.47 -1.94
CA GLY A 302 -5.60 -7.44 -0.56
C GLY A 302 -4.96 -6.11 -0.19
N GLU A 303 -3.98 -5.66 -0.94
CA GLU A 303 -3.23 -4.44 -0.64
C GLU A 303 -4.10 -3.19 -0.73
N LYS A 304 -4.85 -3.05 -1.82
CA LYS A 304 -5.71 -1.88 -2.02
C LYS A 304 -6.86 -1.82 -1.02
N PHE A 305 -7.46 -2.97 -0.71
CA PHE A 305 -8.56 -3.05 0.25
C PHE A 305 -8.07 -2.77 1.68
N ASN A 306 -6.99 -3.39 2.11
CA ASN A 306 -6.42 -3.18 3.45
C ASN A 306 -6.05 -1.71 3.69
N ASN A 307 -5.43 -1.06 2.72
CA ASN A 307 -5.09 0.35 2.81
C ASN A 307 -6.34 1.24 2.93
N GLN A 308 -7.38 0.96 2.15
CA GLN A 308 -8.64 1.73 2.20
C GLN A 308 -9.47 1.44 3.45
N VAL A 309 -9.49 0.19 3.93
CA VAL A 309 -10.16 -0.17 5.19
C VAL A 309 -9.50 0.57 6.35
N SER A 310 -8.19 0.53 6.43
CA SER A 310 -7.43 1.23 7.47
C SER A 310 -7.75 2.73 7.47
N THR A 311 -7.66 3.38 6.31
CA THR A 311 -7.96 4.81 6.16
C THR A 311 -9.37 5.14 6.59
N THR A 312 -10.37 4.40 6.12
CA THR A 312 -11.77 4.69 6.43
C THR A 312 -12.10 4.49 7.91
N GLU A 313 -11.59 3.41 8.53
CA GLU A 313 -11.79 3.18 9.96
C GLU A 313 -11.06 4.20 10.82
N ASN A 314 -9.83 4.57 10.47
CA ASN A 314 -9.07 5.58 11.19
C ASN A 314 -9.78 6.94 11.14
N LEU A 315 -10.27 7.35 9.95
CA LEU A 315 -10.98 8.62 9.77
C LEU A 315 -12.36 8.63 10.42
N ALA A 316 -13.06 7.51 10.44
CA ALA A 316 -14.42 7.43 10.98
C ALA A 316 -14.45 7.21 12.49
N LEU A 317 -13.54 6.42 13.03
CA LEU A 317 -13.60 5.89 14.39
C LEU A 317 -12.41 6.36 15.28
N GLY A 318 -11.36 6.92 14.67
CA GLY A 318 -10.15 7.31 15.37
C GLY A 318 -9.49 6.12 16.07
N SER A 319 -9.21 6.29 17.36
CA SER A 319 -8.60 5.24 18.20
C SER A 319 -9.58 4.17 18.70
N LYS A 320 -10.91 4.34 18.46
CA LYS A 320 -11.94 3.64 19.24
C LYS A 320 -12.41 2.28 18.75
N ALA A 321 -12.31 1.90 17.48
CA ALA A 321 -12.74 0.55 17.05
C ALA A 321 -12.13 0.11 15.70
N ARG A 322 -11.80 -1.18 15.58
CA ARG A 322 -11.13 -1.76 14.39
C ARG A 322 -11.66 -3.14 13.98
N SER A 323 -12.97 -3.34 14.06
CA SER A 323 -13.58 -4.65 13.84
C SER A 323 -13.62 -5.11 12.39
N LEU A 324 -13.75 -4.21 11.43
CA LEU A 324 -13.84 -4.55 10.01
C LEU A 324 -12.47 -4.95 9.46
N ARG A 325 -11.47 -4.12 9.72
CA ARG A 325 -10.08 -4.38 9.32
C ARG A 325 -9.57 -5.70 9.88
N ASP A 326 -9.72 -5.91 11.18
CA ASP A 326 -9.19 -7.11 11.84
C ASP A 326 -9.87 -8.38 11.31
N SER A 327 -11.17 -8.33 11.04
CA SER A 327 -11.90 -9.44 10.43
C SER A 327 -11.39 -9.77 9.03
N PHE A 328 -11.19 -8.76 8.17
CA PHE A 328 -10.72 -8.97 6.80
C PHE A 328 -9.23 -9.34 6.76
N ALA A 329 -8.39 -8.67 7.55
CA ALA A 329 -6.98 -9.02 7.62
C ALA A 329 -6.81 -10.47 8.08
N LYS A 330 -7.45 -10.86 9.17
CA LYS A 330 -7.39 -12.24 9.69
C LYS A 330 -7.89 -13.27 8.67
N GLY A 331 -9.06 -13.04 8.07
CA GLY A 331 -9.64 -13.97 7.11
C GLY A 331 -8.81 -14.14 5.84
N ILE A 332 -8.24 -13.05 5.32
CA ILE A 332 -7.38 -13.07 4.13
C ILE A 332 -6.06 -13.78 4.43
N LEU A 333 -5.47 -13.54 5.60
CA LEU A 333 -4.17 -14.08 6.00
C LEU A 333 -4.21 -15.56 6.32
N GLU A 334 -5.23 -16.03 7.01
CA GLU A 334 -5.39 -17.45 7.36
C GLU A 334 -5.44 -18.36 6.12
N HIS A 335 -5.81 -17.81 4.96
CA HIS A 335 -6.06 -18.60 3.75
C HIS A 335 -5.10 -18.35 2.59
N SER A 336 -4.24 -17.33 2.66
CA SER A 336 -3.40 -16.97 1.52
C SER A 336 -2.07 -17.71 1.45
N GLY A 337 -1.60 -18.34 2.51
CA GLY A 337 -0.23 -18.88 2.60
C GLY A 337 0.86 -17.81 2.36
N VAL A 338 0.47 -16.58 2.12
CA VAL A 338 1.35 -15.42 2.01
C VAL A 338 1.67 -14.99 3.43
N VAL A 339 2.96 -14.85 3.74
CA VAL A 339 3.41 -14.25 5.00
C VAL A 339 2.65 -12.93 5.20
N PRO A 340 2.00 -12.76 6.34
CA PRO A 340 1.15 -11.62 6.58
C PRO A 340 1.86 -10.30 6.33
N ILE A 341 1.19 -9.38 5.65
CA ILE A 341 1.47 -7.94 5.70
C ILE A 341 1.18 -7.38 7.12
N GLU A 342 0.91 -8.24 8.07
CA GLU A 342 0.74 -7.98 9.50
C GLU A 342 1.86 -7.20 10.14
N GLN A 343 2.97 -7.20 9.48
CA GLN A 343 4.18 -6.58 10.00
C GLN A 343 4.35 -5.14 9.54
N GLN A 344 3.46 -4.65 8.72
CA GLN A 344 3.33 -3.22 8.48
C GLN A 344 2.29 -2.65 9.46
N GLY A 345 2.76 -2.46 10.68
CA GLY A 345 1.96 -2.12 11.83
C GLY A 345 1.04 -0.93 11.66
N VAL A 346 -0.22 -1.17 11.88
CA VAL A 346 -1.13 -0.14 12.37
C VAL A 346 -2.13 -0.79 13.32
N GLY A 347 -2.00 -0.56 14.60
CA GLY A 347 -3.05 -0.85 15.56
C GLY A 347 -2.57 -1.14 16.97
N GLY A 348 -2.73 -0.17 17.85
CA GLY A 348 -2.57 -0.20 19.28
C GLY A 348 -2.92 -1.46 20.06
N LYS A 349 -2.10 -2.47 19.94
CA LYS A 349 -1.61 -3.38 20.97
C LYS A 349 -0.12 -3.45 20.75
N GLU A 350 0.66 -3.41 21.82
CA GLU A 350 2.03 -3.87 21.79
C GLU A 350 2.01 -5.26 21.15
N PHE A 351 2.29 -5.29 19.85
CA PHE A 351 2.72 -6.53 19.24
C PHE A 351 4.14 -6.72 19.74
N ASP A 352 4.38 -7.84 20.41
CA ASP A 352 5.73 -8.38 20.46
C ASP A 352 6.24 -8.35 19.03
N ALA A 353 7.23 -7.50 18.78
CA ALA A 353 7.85 -7.38 17.49
C ALA A 353 8.25 -8.80 17.05
N PRO A 354 7.90 -9.24 15.83
CA PRO A 354 8.47 -10.46 15.31
C PRO A 354 9.98 -10.28 15.43
N LYS A 355 10.65 -11.31 15.95
CA LYS A 355 12.11 -11.34 15.97
C LYS A 355 12.58 -10.99 14.57
N GLU A 356 13.31 -9.89 14.48
CA GLU A 356 13.94 -9.35 13.31
C GLU A 356 14.43 -10.50 12.40
N GLN A 357 13.76 -10.72 11.29
CA GLN A 357 14.48 -11.14 10.11
C GLN A 357 15.25 -9.91 9.70
N ASN A 358 16.58 -9.98 9.72
CA ASN A 358 17.52 -8.93 9.38
C ASN A 358 17.21 -8.39 7.96
N ALA A 359 16.20 -7.54 7.83
CA ALA A 359 16.09 -6.66 6.68
C ALA A 359 17.13 -5.57 6.90
N ASP A 360 18.06 -5.44 5.98
CA ASP A 360 19.06 -4.38 6.03
C ASP A 360 18.30 -3.04 6.04
N PRO A 361 18.50 -2.18 7.06
CA PRO A 361 17.83 -0.87 7.11
C PRO A 361 18.12 0.00 5.88
N TYR A 362 19.19 -0.29 5.15
CA TYR A 362 19.51 0.34 3.87
C TYR A 362 18.51 -0.09 2.77
N ASP A 363 18.13 -1.36 2.71
CA ASP A 363 17.14 -1.87 1.76
C ASP A 363 15.76 -1.21 1.99
N ASP A 364 15.39 -0.97 3.25
CA ASP A 364 14.18 -0.22 3.60
C ASP A 364 14.26 1.23 3.11
N ALA A 365 15.42 1.86 3.22
CA ALA A 365 15.64 3.21 2.70
C ALA A 365 15.59 3.27 1.16
N VAL A 366 16.04 2.24 0.47
CA VAL A 366 15.92 2.09 -0.99
C VAL A 366 14.45 1.95 -1.40
N LEU A 367 13.68 1.12 -0.69
CA LEU A 367 12.24 0.98 -0.94
C LEU A 367 11.49 2.29 -0.71
N ASP A 368 11.82 3.03 0.34
CA ASP A 368 11.27 4.35 0.63
C ASP A 368 11.58 5.36 -0.49
N TYR A 369 12.78 5.34 -1.05
CA TYR A 369 13.14 6.21 -2.16
C TYR A 369 12.26 5.95 -3.39
N TYR A 370 12.14 4.69 -3.82
CA TYR A 370 11.27 4.35 -4.96
C TYR A 370 9.81 4.69 -4.70
N SER A 371 9.34 4.53 -3.48
CA SER A 371 7.99 4.88 -3.07
C SER A 371 7.77 6.40 -3.08
N ASN A 372 8.78 7.19 -2.77
CA ASN A 372 8.73 8.64 -2.65
C ASN A 372 9.12 9.41 -3.93
N GLN A 373 9.54 8.75 -5.02
CA GLN A 373 9.99 9.41 -6.25
C GLN A 373 9.03 10.48 -6.80
N LYS A 374 7.71 10.29 -6.63
CA LYS A 374 6.70 11.28 -7.02
C LYS A 374 6.61 12.48 -6.07
N LEU A 375 7.07 12.34 -4.83
CA LEU A 375 7.07 13.38 -3.81
C LEU A 375 8.33 14.24 -3.88
N ASN A 376 9.42 13.68 -4.39
CA ASN A 376 10.74 14.31 -4.49
C ASN A 376 10.88 15.23 -5.71
N SER A 377 9.78 15.68 -6.33
CA SER A 377 9.85 16.62 -7.44
C SER A 377 10.20 18.03 -6.93
N ARG A 378 11.27 18.59 -7.51
CA ARG A 378 11.77 19.95 -7.26
C ARG A 378 10.66 21.01 -7.35
N ASN A 379 10.71 22.02 -6.49
CA ASN A 379 9.93 23.28 -6.57
C ASN A 379 8.40 23.18 -6.38
N ARG A 380 7.86 22.17 -5.76
CA ARG A 380 6.41 22.13 -5.46
C ARG A 380 5.99 22.88 -4.21
N GLU A 381 6.95 23.24 -3.34
CA GLU A 381 6.68 23.83 -2.02
C GLU A 381 6.93 25.36 -2.01
N GLY A 382 7.23 25.99 -3.15
CA GLY A 382 7.50 27.42 -3.22
C GLY A 382 8.81 27.88 -2.57
N VAL A 383 9.69 26.93 -2.19
CA VAL A 383 11.03 27.14 -1.65
C VAL A 383 12.05 26.37 -2.47
N ASP A 384 13.31 26.81 -2.49
CA ASP A 384 14.42 26.03 -3.05
C ASP A 384 14.66 24.80 -2.17
N TYR A 385 13.97 23.72 -2.53
CA TYR A 385 14.00 22.47 -1.78
C TYR A 385 14.57 21.33 -2.62
N PHE A 386 15.62 20.72 -2.11
CA PHE A 386 16.31 19.57 -2.70
C PHE A 386 16.29 18.43 -1.69
N PRO A 387 15.31 17.51 -1.81
CA PRO A 387 15.20 16.40 -0.88
C PRO A 387 16.43 15.49 -0.99
N THR A 388 17.00 15.12 0.15
CA THR A 388 18.02 14.08 0.23
C THR A 388 17.36 12.75 -0.13
N PRO A 389 17.92 11.94 -1.05
CA PRO A 389 17.48 10.57 -1.25
C PRO A 389 17.57 9.78 0.05
N GLU A 390 16.56 8.97 0.34
CA GLU A 390 16.46 8.24 1.59
C GLU A 390 17.68 7.31 1.86
N PRO A 391 18.21 6.54 0.87
CA PRO A 391 19.42 5.72 1.08
C PRO A 391 20.63 6.55 1.48
N LEU A 392 20.80 7.73 0.86
CA LEU A 392 21.87 8.65 1.24
C LEU A 392 21.66 9.22 2.64
N GLY A 393 20.42 9.59 2.98
CA GLY A 393 20.08 10.06 4.33
C GLY A 393 20.39 9.03 5.41
N TYR A 394 20.09 7.76 5.15
CA TYR A 394 20.47 6.65 6.02
C TYR A 394 21.98 6.55 6.19
N LYS A 395 22.75 6.51 5.09
CA LYS A 395 24.21 6.42 5.12
C LYS A 395 24.88 7.61 5.79
N MET A 396 24.38 8.83 5.59
CA MET A 396 24.89 10.02 6.29
C MET A 396 24.77 9.87 7.81
N VAL A 397 23.69 9.29 8.31
CA VAL A 397 23.52 9.02 9.74
C VAL A 397 24.46 7.89 10.20
N GLU A 398 24.63 6.85 9.41
CA GLU A 398 25.56 5.76 9.70
C GLU A 398 27.01 6.27 9.77
N TRP A 399 27.47 7.05 8.77
CA TRP A 399 28.80 7.69 8.78
C TRP A 399 29.00 8.67 9.95
N ALA A 400 27.91 9.22 10.48
CA ALA A 400 27.97 10.02 11.69
C ALA A 400 28.35 9.20 12.93
N ASN A 401 28.26 7.87 12.86
CA ASN A 401 28.68 6.91 13.88
C ASN A 401 28.26 7.34 15.29
N MET A 402 26.94 7.43 15.50
CA MET A 402 26.37 7.94 16.75
C MET A 402 26.46 6.89 17.85
N GLY A 403 27.08 7.26 18.96
CA GLY A 403 27.08 6.47 20.19
C GLY A 403 25.77 6.58 20.95
N GLU A 404 25.58 5.65 21.88
CA GLU A 404 24.42 5.70 22.80
C GLU A 404 24.49 6.97 23.67
N GLY A 405 23.42 7.76 23.67
CA GLY A 405 23.34 9.01 24.41
C GLY A 405 23.83 10.25 23.65
N ASP A 406 24.47 10.11 22.47
CA ASP A 406 24.83 11.25 21.62
C ASP A 406 23.57 12.07 21.27
N THR A 407 23.75 13.38 21.21
CA THR A 407 22.71 14.32 20.78
C THR A 407 22.96 14.73 19.34
N ALA A 408 21.90 14.69 18.50
CA ALA A 408 21.99 15.02 17.09
C ALA A 408 21.30 16.34 16.75
N MET A 409 21.77 17.01 15.68
CA MET A 409 21.07 18.13 15.07
C MET A 409 21.02 17.97 13.55
N GLU A 410 19.85 18.24 12.97
CA GLU A 410 19.67 18.45 11.54
C GLU A 410 19.15 19.87 11.30
N PRO A 411 19.99 20.80 10.82
CA PRO A 411 19.65 22.22 10.73
C PRO A 411 18.83 22.62 9.49
N SER A 412 18.60 21.71 8.56
CA SER A 412 17.85 21.94 7.32
C SER A 412 17.06 20.69 6.97
N ALA A 413 16.15 20.30 7.86
CA ALA A 413 15.61 18.96 7.91
C ALA A 413 14.62 18.62 6.78
N GLY A 414 14.10 19.62 6.05
CA GLY A 414 13.14 19.39 4.99
C GLY A 414 11.93 18.58 5.47
N HIS A 415 11.65 17.50 4.77
CA HIS A 415 10.59 16.56 5.17
C HIS A 415 11.07 15.42 6.09
N GLY A 416 12.35 15.47 6.56
CA GLY A 416 12.92 14.50 7.49
C GLY A 416 13.60 13.30 6.82
N ALA A 417 14.18 13.48 5.62
CA ALA A 417 14.85 12.40 4.89
C ALA A 417 16.10 11.88 5.61
N ILE A 418 16.76 12.70 6.43
CA ILE A 418 17.90 12.33 7.27
C ILE A 418 17.42 12.07 8.71
N ALA A 419 16.68 13.01 9.30
CA ALA A 419 16.25 12.99 10.70
C ALA A 419 15.56 11.68 11.13
N ARG A 420 14.83 11.04 10.22
CA ARG A 420 14.12 9.79 10.48
C ARG A 420 15.02 8.59 10.80
N TYR A 421 16.27 8.63 10.33
CA TYR A 421 17.22 7.55 10.53
C TYR A 421 18.10 7.73 11.79
N VAL A 422 18.05 8.90 12.43
CA VAL A 422 18.74 9.09 13.72
C VAL A 422 18.20 8.05 14.71
N PRO A 423 19.07 7.26 15.38
CA PRO A 423 18.64 6.16 16.23
C PRO A 423 17.62 6.60 17.30
N LYS A 424 16.63 5.75 17.58
CA LYS A 424 15.49 6.10 18.47
C LYS A 424 15.91 6.42 19.90
N GLY A 425 17.04 5.91 20.37
CA GLY A 425 17.59 6.17 21.71
C GLY A 425 18.28 7.53 21.84
N ASN A 426 18.62 8.19 20.74
CA ASN A 426 19.35 9.45 20.75
C ASN A 426 18.42 10.66 20.73
N GLN A 427 18.77 11.71 21.47
CA GLN A 427 18.05 12.97 21.38
C GLN A 427 18.39 13.68 20.06
N MET A 428 17.41 14.33 19.43
CA MET A 428 17.62 15.03 18.17
C MET A 428 16.87 16.37 18.16
N THR A 429 17.53 17.38 17.61
CA THR A 429 16.90 18.65 17.24
C THR A 429 16.90 18.79 15.72
N ALA A 430 15.73 18.94 15.11
CA ALA A 430 15.57 19.17 13.69
C ALA A 430 14.92 20.51 13.41
N ILE A 431 15.50 21.29 12.48
CA ILE A 431 15.10 22.67 12.17
C ILE A 431 14.61 22.72 10.73
N GLU A 432 13.42 23.29 10.52
CA GLU A 432 12.83 23.46 9.19
C GLU A 432 11.95 24.72 9.16
N PRO A 433 12.26 25.70 8.29
CA PRO A 433 11.50 26.95 8.21
C PRO A 433 10.15 26.82 7.47
N SER A 434 10.04 25.93 6.48
CA SER A 434 8.82 25.77 5.72
C SER A 434 7.76 25.03 6.55
N GLN A 435 6.62 25.66 6.80
CA GLN A 435 5.54 25.06 7.61
C GLN A 435 5.05 23.74 7.02
N SER A 436 4.99 23.60 5.68
CA SER A 436 4.54 22.38 5.04
C SER A 436 5.54 21.24 5.17
N LEU A 437 6.85 21.54 5.06
CA LEU A 437 7.91 20.57 5.27
C LEU A 437 8.06 20.23 6.75
N PHE A 438 7.93 21.21 7.63
CA PHE A 438 7.98 21.03 9.09
C PHE A 438 6.93 20.04 9.59
N THR A 439 5.72 20.12 9.08
CA THR A 439 4.65 19.17 9.41
C THR A 439 5.02 17.75 8.96
N LYS A 440 5.57 17.60 7.75
CA LYS A 440 6.05 16.31 7.24
C LYS A 440 7.20 15.74 8.07
N LEU A 441 8.13 16.61 8.48
CA LEU A 441 9.26 16.27 9.36
C LEU A 441 8.78 15.68 10.69
N GLN A 442 7.85 16.36 11.35
CA GLN A 442 7.29 15.89 12.63
C GLN A 442 6.67 14.50 12.52
N LEU A 443 6.04 14.20 11.39
CA LEU A 443 5.40 12.92 11.13
C LEU A 443 6.40 11.80 10.83
N LYS A 444 7.42 12.10 10.03
CA LYS A 444 8.40 11.09 9.60
C LYS A 444 9.46 10.80 10.66
N ALA A 445 9.90 11.82 11.38
CA ALA A 445 10.98 11.73 12.33
C ALA A 445 10.54 11.86 13.80
N GLY A 446 9.24 11.92 14.06
CA GLY A 446 8.67 12.07 15.41
C GLY A 446 8.96 10.87 16.32
N GLY A 447 8.99 11.13 17.64
CA GLY A 447 9.23 10.12 18.65
C GLY A 447 9.77 10.73 19.95
N LEU A 448 10.03 9.87 20.92
CA LEU A 448 10.59 10.30 22.21
C LEU A 448 11.99 10.90 22.01
N GLY A 449 12.28 12.01 22.70
CA GLY A 449 13.59 12.69 22.57
C GLY A 449 13.75 13.54 21.31
N ARG A 450 12.71 13.72 20.49
CA ARG A 450 12.73 14.53 19.27
C ARG A 450 12.25 15.94 19.52
N LYS A 451 13.06 16.93 19.16
CA LYS A 451 12.73 18.36 19.24
C LYS A 451 12.68 18.93 17.81
N PHE A 452 11.56 19.53 17.46
CA PHE A 452 11.37 20.17 16.16
C PHE A 452 11.24 21.68 16.35
N VAL A 453 11.93 22.46 15.49
CA VAL A 453 11.95 23.91 15.58
C VAL A 453 11.62 24.51 14.22
N ASN A 454 10.48 25.22 14.13
CA ASN A 454 10.05 25.87 12.90
C ASN A 454 10.68 27.27 12.83
N THR A 455 11.87 27.35 12.29
CA THR A 455 12.65 28.60 12.11
C THR A 455 13.71 28.41 11.03
N ILE A 456 14.31 29.49 10.56
CA ILE A 456 15.53 29.42 9.75
C ILE A 456 16.72 29.10 10.64
N PHE A 457 17.67 28.33 10.12
CA PHE A 457 18.83 27.90 10.89
C PHE A 457 19.65 29.09 11.43
N GLU A 458 19.72 30.19 10.68
CA GLU A 458 20.42 31.42 11.07
C GLU A 458 19.94 31.99 12.40
N ASN A 459 18.66 31.81 12.74
CA ASN A 459 18.04 32.31 13.95
C ASN A 459 18.15 31.35 15.15
N TYR A 460 18.62 30.10 14.91
CA TYR A 460 18.75 29.13 16.01
C TYR A 460 19.92 29.49 16.92
N ASP A 461 19.68 29.44 18.26
CA ASP A 461 20.64 29.93 19.26
C ASP A 461 21.85 29.00 19.41
N LEU A 462 23.07 29.55 19.30
CA LEU A 462 24.35 28.86 19.45
C LEU A 462 24.59 28.27 20.85
N LYS A 463 23.78 28.56 21.83
CA LYS A 463 23.88 27.96 23.18
C LYS A 463 23.52 26.47 23.18
N ASN A 464 22.78 26.01 22.18
CA ASN A 464 22.44 24.61 22.07
C ASN A 464 23.57 23.87 21.34
N LYS A 465 24.28 23.02 22.05
CA LYS A 465 25.36 22.19 21.53
C LYS A 465 24.88 20.76 21.29
N HIS A 466 25.58 20.07 20.38
CA HIS A 466 25.25 18.71 19.98
C HIS A 466 26.53 17.91 19.71
N ASP A 467 26.50 16.61 19.91
CA ASP A 467 27.60 15.72 19.62
C ASP A 467 27.77 15.51 18.12
N VAL A 468 26.63 15.50 17.39
CA VAL A 468 26.58 15.21 15.95
C VAL A 468 25.67 16.20 15.23
N VAL A 469 26.14 16.67 14.07
CA VAL A 469 25.32 17.39 13.10
C VAL A 469 25.32 16.63 11.77
N VAL A 470 24.14 16.28 11.26
CA VAL A 470 23.98 15.69 9.93
C VAL A 470 23.13 16.63 9.08
N MET A 471 23.57 17.01 7.88
CA MET A 471 22.89 18.07 7.15
C MET A 471 23.03 17.98 5.63
N ASN A 472 21.92 18.29 4.94
CA ASN A 472 21.91 18.71 3.56
C ASN A 472 21.49 20.19 3.52
N PRO A 473 22.43 21.16 3.56
CA PRO A 473 22.09 22.57 3.66
C PRO A 473 21.58 23.13 2.32
N PRO A 474 20.85 24.26 2.34
CA PRO A 474 20.54 24.98 1.12
C PRO A 474 21.84 25.48 0.45
N PHE A 475 21.99 25.24 -0.84
CA PHE A 475 23.27 25.52 -1.52
C PHE A 475 23.51 27.03 -1.71
N GLY A 476 22.46 27.76 -2.08
CA GLY A 476 22.58 29.19 -2.39
C GLY A 476 23.43 29.47 -3.62
N THR A 477 23.78 30.74 -3.85
CA THR A 477 24.61 31.15 -5.00
C THR A 477 26.04 30.61 -4.88
N ALA A 478 26.39 29.71 -5.79
CA ALA A 478 27.73 29.09 -5.85
C ALA A 478 28.15 28.48 -4.50
N GLY A 479 27.22 27.81 -3.79
CA GLY A 479 27.49 27.11 -2.54
C GLY A 479 27.76 27.99 -1.31
N ALA A 480 27.56 29.30 -1.41
CA ALA A 480 27.93 30.21 -0.31
C ALA A 480 27.10 29.96 0.95
N THR A 481 25.79 29.66 0.79
CA THR A 481 24.89 29.37 1.91
C THR A 481 25.28 28.04 2.58
N ALA A 482 25.62 27.01 1.79
CA ALA A 482 26.08 25.73 2.32
C ALA A 482 27.29 25.87 3.22
N ILE A 483 28.33 26.63 2.82
CA ILE A 483 29.52 26.86 3.63
C ILE A 483 29.22 27.69 4.88
N ALA A 484 28.35 28.71 4.77
CA ALA A 484 27.90 29.48 5.93
C ALA A 484 27.16 28.60 6.97
N HIS A 485 26.26 27.73 6.49
CA HIS A 485 25.57 26.76 7.34
C HIS A 485 26.53 25.74 7.95
N LEU A 486 27.51 25.23 7.19
CA LEU A 486 28.54 24.35 7.71
C LEU A 486 29.33 25.02 8.84
N GLY A 487 29.77 26.25 8.64
CA GLY A 487 30.48 27.00 9.67
C GLY A 487 29.63 27.30 10.92
N LYS A 488 28.32 27.51 10.76
CA LYS A 488 27.41 27.63 11.89
C LYS A 488 27.18 26.29 12.58
N ALA A 489 26.95 25.21 11.83
CA ALA A 489 26.77 23.85 12.35
C ALA A 489 28.01 23.43 13.19
N PHE A 490 29.22 23.71 12.71
CA PHE A 490 30.45 23.44 13.44
C PHE A 490 30.49 24.16 14.81
N LYS A 491 29.97 25.38 14.89
CA LYS A 491 29.85 26.13 16.16
C LYS A 491 28.77 25.55 17.11
N HIS A 492 27.87 24.72 16.63
CA HIS A 492 26.92 24.00 17.45
C HIS A 492 27.45 22.67 17.99
N LEU A 493 28.66 22.25 17.63
CA LEU A 493 29.25 21.03 18.16
C LEU A 493 29.76 21.19 19.59
N GLU A 494 29.61 20.14 20.36
CA GLU A 494 30.40 19.91 21.57
C GLU A 494 31.85 19.61 21.20
N GLU A 495 32.75 19.66 22.19
CA GLU A 495 34.15 19.30 21.97
C GLU A 495 34.26 17.82 21.56
N GLY A 496 34.95 17.54 20.47
CA GLY A 496 35.04 16.19 19.89
C GLY A 496 33.84 15.80 19.03
N GLY A 497 32.87 16.70 18.87
CA GLY A 497 31.68 16.46 18.02
C GLY A 497 32.01 16.42 16.53
N ARG A 498 31.08 15.95 15.71
CA ARG A 498 31.31 15.72 14.28
C ARG A 498 30.16 16.21 13.41
N VAL A 499 30.51 16.64 12.18
CA VAL A 499 29.52 17.05 11.15
C VAL A 499 29.63 16.11 9.96
N VAL A 500 28.50 15.60 9.48
CA VAL A 500 28.34 14.97 8.18
C VAL A 500 27.50 15.88 7.31
N ALA A 501 28.04 16.40 6.23
CA ALA A 501 27.36 17.40 5.41
C ALA A 501 27.43 17.08 3.92
N LEU A 502 26.32 17.24 3.22
CA LEU A 502 26.26 17.17 1.77
C LEU A 502 26.58 18.56 1.19
N ILE A 503 27.68 18.68 0.46
CA ILE A 503 28.15 19.95 -0.10
C ILE A 503 28.22 19.85 -1.62
N PRO A 504 27.69 20.85 -2.37
CA PRO A 504 27.77 20.84 -3.83
C PRO A 504 29.19 21.04 -4.30
N ARG A 505 29.61 20.30 -5.34
CA ARG A 505 30.93 20.43 -5.96
C ARG A 505 31.06 21.66 -6.88
N GLY A 506 32.32 21.95 -7.28
CA GLY A 506 32.67 22.94 -8.27
C GLY A 506 33.03 24.28 -7.66
N SER A 507 32.26 25.32 -7.83
CA SER A 507 32.53 26.67 -7.30
C SER A 507 32.56 26.74 -5.77
N THR A 508 32.03 25.70 -5.10
CA THR A 508 31.98 25.58 -3.64
C THR A 508 33.30 25.07 -3.08
N ASP A 509 34.07 24.26 -3.82
CA ASP A 509 35.30 23.61 -3.36
C ASP A 509 36.28 24.63 -2.82
N LYS A 510 36.59 25.68 -3.57
CA LYS A 510 37.50 26.76 -3.12
C LYS A 510 37.03 27.48 -1.86
N LYS A 511 35.72 27.56 -1.63
CA LYS A 511 35.16 28.17 -0.42
C LYS A 511 35.26 27.24 0.77
N PHE A 512 35.07 25.95 0.52
CA PHE A 512 35.25 24.91 1.54
C PHE A 512 36.73 24.83 1.97
N ASP A 513 37.65 24.74 1.02
CA ASP A 513 39.10 24.71 1.29
C ASP A 513 39.51 25.92 2.14
N LYS A 514 39.10 27.12 1.74
CA LYS A 514 39.36 28.33 2.50
C LYS A 514 38.75 28.32 3.89
N TRP A 515 37.56 27.73 4.05
CA TRP A 515 36.92 27.62 5.35
C TRP A 515 37.65 26.63 6.25
N ILE A 516 37.98 25.42 5.77
CA ILE A 516 38.66 24.39 6.56
C ILE A 516 40.10 24.82 6.94
N GLU A 517 40.82 25.48 6.03
CA GLU A 517 42.14 26.03 6.32
C GLU A 517 42.11 27.13 7.40
N GLY A 518 41.02 27.92 7.43
CA GLY A 518 40.81 28.98 8.40
C GLY A 518 40.32 28.50 9.77
N GLU A 519 39.72 27.33 9.83
CA GLU A 519 39.11 26.76 11.06
C GLU A 519 40.10 25.82 11.76
N LYS A 520 40.90 26.39 12.66
CA LYS A 520 42.01 25.68 13.31
C LYS A 520 41.63 24.49 14.19
N THR A 521 40.36 24.38 14.54
CA THR A 521 39.81 23.32 15.40
C THR A 521 39.10 22.24 14.61
N ALA A 522 38.91 22.43 13.29
CA ALA A 522 38.27 21.46 12.42
C ALA A 522 39.32 20.53 11.78
N VAL A 523 38.95 19.26 11.67
CA VAL A 523 39.74 18.26 10.93
C VAL A 523 38.81 17.58 9.93
N LEU A 524 39.17 17.65 8.64
CA LEU A 524 38.50 16.87 7.61
C LEU A 524 38.91 15.40 7.77
N ARG A 525 37.95 14.51 8.00
CA ARG A 525 38.18 13.08 8.20
C ARG A 525 38.05 12.30 6.90
N ALA A 526 36.99 12.56 6.15
CA ALA A 526 36.72 11.92 4.88
C ALA A 526 36.00 12.88 3.94
N GLU A 527 36.22 12.74 2.65
CA GLU A 527 35.49 13.40 1.57
C GLU A 527 35.19 12.38 0.50
N VAL A 528 33.92 12.29 0.12
CA VAL A 528 33.38 11.29 -0.80
C VAL A 528 32.67 11.97 -1.94
N GLU A 529 33.01 11.59 -3.17
CA GLU A 529 32.35 12.05 -4.36
C GLU A 529 31.11 11.18 -4.66
N LEU A 530 29.94 11.77 -4.57
CA LEU A 530 28.71 11.11 -4.92
C LEU A 530 28.35 11.36 -6.40
N PRO A 531 27.70 10.41 -7.08
CA PRO A 531 27.18 10.61 -8.44
C PRO A 531 26.20 11.78 -8.48
N ASP A 532 26.01 12.39 -9.67
CA ASP A 532 25.10 13.53 -9.84
C ASP A 532 23.65 13.12 -9.53
N ILE A 533 23.21 13.45 -8.33
CA ILE A 533 21.87 13.18 -7.78
C ILE A 533 20.79 14.02 -8.51
N GLY A 534 21.23 14.91 -9.42
CA GLY A 534 20.35 15.84 -10.15
C GLY A 534 19.61 15.27 -11.35
N HIS A 535 19.97 14.12 -11.88
CA HIS A 535 19.39 13.53 -13.08
C HIS A 535 18.36 12.42 -12.77
N ARG A 536 17.26 12.44 -13.53
CA ARG A 536 16.13 11.50 -13.43
C ARG A 536 16.45 10.18 -14.13
N PHE A 537 17.31 9.34 -13.62
CA PHE A 537 17.59 8.06 -14.26
C PHE A 537 17.34 6.85 -13.34
N GLN A 538 16.87 5.78 -13.98
CA GLN A 538 16.58 4.49 -13.36
C GLN A 538 17.85 3.84 -12.76
N GLY A 539 19.03 4.21 -13.22
CA GLY A 539 20.33 3.78 -12.71
C GLY A 539 20.89 4.59 -11.54
N LEU A 540 20.19 5.64 -11.08
CA LEU A 540 20.72 6.52 -10.03
C LEU A 540 20.92 5.79 -8.69
N ILE A 541 19.99 4.91 -8.32
CA ILE A 541 20.10 4.15 -7.07
C ILE A 541 21.22 3.11 -7.16
N GLU A 542 21.37 2.46 -8.31
CA GLU A 542 22.47 1.52 -8.55
C GLU A 542 23.82 2.23 -8.47
N ALA A 543 23.97 3.37 -9.17
CA ALA A 543 25.18 4.19 -9.10
C ALA A 543 25.43 4.77 -7.70
N MET A 544 24.38 5.15 -6.96
CA MET A 544 24.52 5.57 -5.57
C MET A 544 24.91 4.41 -4.66
N SER A 545 24.35 3.22 -4.86
CA SER A 545 24.70 2.04 -4.07
C SER A 545 26.14 1.62 -4.30
N GLU A 546 26.63 1.68 -5.54
CA GLU A 546 28.04 1.43 -5.88
C GLU A 546 28.96 2.47 -5.22
N ALA A 547 28.66 3.77 -5.37
CA ALA A 547 29.44 4.84 -4.77
C ALA A 547 29.44 4.78 -3.22
N ILE A 548 28.32 4.39 -2.61
CA ILE A 548 28.22 4.20 -1.16
C ILE A 548 29.05 2.99 -0.72
N ALA A 549 29.00 1.88 -1.45
CA ALA A 549 29.80 0.70 -1.14
C ALA A 549 31.31 0.99 -1.25
N GLU A 550 31.74 1.64 -2.32
CA GLU A 550 33.14 2.09 -2.47
C GLU A 550 33.57 3.02 -1.32
N THR A 551 32.65 3.89 -0.88
CA THR A 551 32.89 4.80 0.25
C THR A 551 33.03 4.05 1.56
N ASP A 552 32.16 3.07 1.81
CA ASP A 552 32.24 2.26 3.02
C ASP A 552 33.60 1.52 3.09
N ASP A 553 34.07 0.97 1.97
CA ASP A 553 35.36 0.29 1.88
C ASP A 553 36.53 1.28 2.13
N GLU A 554 36.50 2.48 1.55
CA GLU A 554 37.49 3.54 1.79
C GLU A 554 37.49 4.01 3.25
N LEU A 555 36.32 4.18 3.86
CA LEU A 555 36.19 4.55 5.26
C LEU A 555 36.73 3.46 6.18
N MET A 556 36.37 2.19 5.89
CA MET A 556 36.87 1.03 6.63
C MET A 556 38.40 0.91 6.56
N GLU A 557 38.99 1.07 5.38
CA GLU A 557 40.44 1.03 5.21
C GLU A 557 41.13 2.18 5.93
N LYS A 558 40.59 3.41 5.82
CA LYS A 558 41.19 4.61 6.44
C LYS A 558 41.07 4.65 7.97
N PHE A 559 40.02 4.16 8.55
CA PHE A 559 39.70 4.34 9.97
C PHE A 559 39.90 3.07 10.81
N PHE A 560 39.71 1.89 10.22
CA PHE A 560 39.69 0.63 10.95
C PHE A 560 40.72 -0.41 10.49
N GLY A 561 41.51 -0.09 9.46
CA GLY A 561 42.60 -0.97 8.98
C GLY A 561 42.09 -2.30 8.40
N GLY A 562 40.88 -2.33 7.81
CA GLY A 562 40.38 -3.48 7.09
C GLY A 562 39.75 -4.58 7.95
N GLU A 563 39.46 -4.33 9.23
CA GLU A 563 38.67 -5.28 10.02
C GLU A 563 37.15 -5.00 9.85
N PRO A 564 36.35 -6.00 9.49
CA PRO A 564 34.88 -5.85 9.44
C PRO A 564 34.29 -5.69 10.84
N PHE A 565 33.28 -4.82 10.94
CA PHE A 565 32.49 -4.64 12.16
C PHE A 565 31.73 -5.88 12.58
#